data_b0881c7a026519c8b9b70538321a52dd
#
_entry.id   b0881c7a026519c8b9b70538321a52dd
#
_cell.length_a   1.000
_cell.length_b   1.000
_cell.length_c   1.000
_cell.angle_alpha   90.00
_cell.angle_beta   90.00
_cell.angle_gamma   90.00
#
_symmetry.space_group_name_H-M   'P 1'
#
loop_
_entity.id
_entity.type
_entity.pdbx_description
1 polymer ?
#
loop_
_entity_poly.entity_id
_entity_poly.type
_entity_poly.pdbx_seq_one_letter_code
_entity_poly.pdbx_strand_id
1 'polypeptide(L)'
;MGADDGRGILIARLRAMAAWLEANPDLPLSPYTDVTISYFGTRDDARAARESAPGGWRKHTSPTDNYITYQHGDHDPDSGKWDVTYEIHVAKSGSSTCERVQVGTRHVEAHDEPVYEWKCDA
;
A
#
# COMPACT_ATOMS: atom_id res chain seq x y z
N MET A 1 18.41 -5.72 22.25
CA MET A 1 18.26 -5.29 20.85
C MET A 1 16.96 -5.85 20.35
N GLY A 2 16.05 -5.01 20.01
CA GLY A 2 14.72 -5.43 19.58
C GLY A 2 14.37 -4.89 18.21
N ALA A 3 13.10 -4.99 17.87
CA ALA A 3 12.56 -4.49 16.60
C ALA A 3 12.85 -3.00 16.37
N ASP A 4 13.07 -2.23 17.44
CA ASP A 4 13.34 -0.80 17.36
C ASP A 4 14.66 -0.49 16.66
N ASP A 5 15.64 -1.41 16.69
CA ASP A 5 16.92 -1.19 16.00
C ASP A 5 16.74 -1.15 14.49
N GLY A 6 15.90 -2.00 13.95
CA GLY A 6 15.59 -1.98 12.52
C GLY A 6 14.92 -0.68 12.10
N ARG A 7 14.01 -0.18 12.90
CA ARG A 7 13.32 1.10 12.65
C ARG A 7 14.31 2.27 12.67
N GLY A 8 15.19 2.31 13.67
CA GLY A 8 16.22 3.34 13.77
C GLY A 8 17.18 3.32 12.60
N ILE A 9 17.59 2.14 12.17
CA ILE A 9 18.45 1.98 10.99
C ILE A 9 17.74 2.50 9.74
N LEU A 10 16.47 2.15 9.54
CA LEU A 10 15.70 2.63 8.41
C LEU A 10 15.60 4.16 8.38
N ILE A 11 15.27 4.76 9.52
CA ILE A 11 15.15 6.21 9.64
C ILE A 11 16.48 6.89 9.30
N ALA A 12 17.59 6.37 9.85
CA ALA A 12 18.91 6.92 9.58
C ALA A 12 19.26 6.82 8.09
N ARG A 13 18.94 5.71 7.46
CA ARG A 13 19.20 5.51 6.02
C ARG A 13 18.32 6.40 5.14
N LEU A 14 17.09 6.63 5.52
CA LEU A 14 16.20 7.56 4.80
C LEU A 14 16.75 9.00 4.90
N ARG A 15 17.21 9.40 6.08
CA ARG A 15 17.84 10.72 6.26
C ARG A 15 19.11 10.86 5.45
N ALA A 16 19.94 9.82 5.42
CA ALA A 16 21.16 9.80 4.63
C ALA A 16 20.88 9.92 3.14
N MET A 17 19.86 9.22 2.66
CA MET A 17 19.45 9.30 1.26
C MET A 17 18.96 10.71 0.91
N ALA A 18 18.15 11.31 1.77
CA ALA A 18 17.67 12.67 1.57
C ALA A 18 18.84 13.68 1.53
N ALA A 19 19.80 13.56 2.45
CA ALA A 19 20.98 14.42 2.47
C ALA A 19 21.83 14.25 1.22
N TRP A 20 21.97 13.01 0.74
CA TRP A 20 22.73 12.73 -0.48
C TRP A 20 22.06 13.35 -1.72
N LEU A 21 20.74 13.28 -1.82
CA LEU A 21 20.01 13.92 -2.90
C LEU A 21 20.16 15.44 -2.86
N GLU A 22 20.12 16.04 -1.67
CA GLU A 22 20.34 17.47 -1.53
C GLU A 22 21.75 17.91 -1.95
N ALA A 23 22.75 17.09 -1.62
CA ALA A 23 24.15 17.38 -1.96
C ALA A 23 24.46 17.17 -3.44
N ASN A 24 23.61 16.47 -4.17
CA ASN A 24 23.85 16.10 -5.56
C ASN A 24 22.64 16.48 -6.44
N PRO A 25 22.37 17.80 -6.61
CA PRO A 25 21.16 18.26 -7.28
C PRO A 25 21.13 17.91 -8.78
N ASP A 26 22.24 17.53 -9.36
CA ASP A 26 22.32 17.17 -10.78
C ASP A 26 22.08 15.67 -11.05
N LEU A 27 21.82 14.89 -10.00
CA LEU A 27 21.47 13.49 -10.18
C LEU A 27 20.15 13.37 -10.97
N PRO A 28 20.13 12.52 -12.00
CA PRO A 28 18.91 12.35 -12.77
C PRO A 28 17.86 11.58 -11.96
N LEU A 29 16.65 12.16 -11.91
CA LEU A 29 15.49 11.52 -11.31
C LEU A 29 14.31 11.64 -12.26
N SER A 30 13.59 10.55 -12.46
CA SER A 30 12.31 10.59 -13.16
C SER A 30 11.30 11.36 -12.31
N PRO A 31 10.40 12.18 -12.90
CA PRO A 31 9.32 12.82 -12.14
C PRO A 31 8.38 11.80 -11.46
N TYR A 32 8.38 10.54 -11.91
CA TYR A 32 7.60 9.47 -11.29
C TYR A 32 8.38 8.71 -10.23
N THR A 33 9.52 9.23 -9.79
CA THR A 33 10.27 8.67 -8.68
C THR A 33 9.45 8.75 -7.40
N ASP A 34 9.27 7.62 -6.73
CA ASP A 34 8.52 7.55 -5.50
C ASP A 34 9.29 6.76 -4.42
N VAL A 35 8.87 6.94 -3.18
CA VAL A 35 9.33 6.13 -2.06
C VAL A 35 8.11 5.56 -1.37
N THR A 36 8.02 4.24 -1.32
CA THR A 36 6.91 3.54 -0.70
C THR A 36 7.42 2.59 0.36
N ILE A 37 6.88 2.71 1.57
CA ILE A 37 7.12 1.77 2.66
C ILE A 37 5.89 0.91 2.78
N SER A 38 6.01 -0.39 2.50
CA SER A 38 4.89 -1.32 2.48
C SER A 38 4.95 -2.31 3.62
N TYR A 39 3.81 -2.60 4.22
CA TYR A 39 3.65 -3.61 5.25
C TYR A 39 2.40 -4.43 4.98
N PHE A 40 2.53 -5.76 5.03
CA PHE A 40 1.41 -6.68 4.90
C PHE A 40 0.98 -7.09 6.31
N GLY A 41 -0.16 -6.60 6.74
CA GLY A 41 -0.61 -6.76 8.11
C GLY A 41 -2.08 -7.12 8.24
N THR A 42 -2.58 -7.00 9.46
CA THR A 42 -3.97 -7.31 9.82
C THR A 42 -4.82 -6.04 9.83
N ARG A 43 -6.13 -6.21 9.97
CA ARG A 43 -7.04 -5.08 10.16
C ARG A 43 -6.73 -4.30 11.43
N ASP A 44 -6.32 -4.99 12.48
CA ASP A 44 -5.93 -4.32 13.72
C ASP A 44 -4.68 -3.48 13.53
N ASP A 45 -3.71 -3.97 12.74
CA ASP A 45 -2.52 -3.19 12.37
C ASP A 45 -2.91 -1.93 11.62
N ALA A 46 -3.81 -2.05 10.65
CA ALA A 46 -4.28 -0.91 9.86
C ALA A 46 -5.04 0.11 10.73
N ARG A 47 -5.84 -0.38 11.67
CA ARG A 47 -6.57 0.49 12.60
C ARG A 47 -5.59 1.26 13.49
N ALA A 48 -4.63 0.58 14.08
CA ALA A 48 -3.61 1.20 14.93
C ALA A 48 -2.80 2.26 14.17
N ALA A 49 -2.43 1.96 12.93
CA ALA A 49 -1.70 2.91 12.09
C ALA A 49 -2.54 4.16 11.80
N ARG A 50 -3.83 4.00 11.46
CA ARG A 50 -4.71 5.13 11.18
C ARG A 50 -4.97 5.99 12.43
N GLU A 51 -4.98 5.39 13.61
CA GLU A 51 -5.12 6.11 14.87
C GLU A 51 -3.88 6.93 15.19
N SER A 52 -2.69 6.49 14.74
CA SER A 52 -1.44 7.23 14.98
C SER A 52 -1.37 8.55 14.20
N ALA A 53 -2.12 8.65 13.10
CA ALA A 53 -2.18 9.85 12.27
C ALA A 53 -3.62 10.00 11.77
N PRO A 54 -4.51 10.66 12.54
CA PRO A 54 -5.93 10.71 12.24
C PRO A 54 -6.27 11.66 11.10
N GLY A 55 -5.79 11.42 9.92
CA GLY A 55 -6.04 12.21 8.73
C GLY A 55 -5.02 11.89 7.68
N GLY A 56 -5.32 12.24 6.43
CA GLY A 56 -4.40 12.01 5.32
C GLY A 56 -4.28 10.56 4.88
N TRP A 57 -5.21 9.70 5.28
CA TRP A 57 -5.25 8.31 4.82
C TRP A 57 -6.17 8.15 3.63
N ARG A 58 -5.73 7.33 2.67
CA ARG A 58 -6.55 6.90 1.54
C ARG A 58 -6.70 5.39 1.58
N LYS A 59 -7.87 4.93 1.19
CA LYS A 59 -8.17 3.50 1.07
C LYS A 59 -8.22 3.16 -0.42
N HIS A 60 -7.45 2.15 -0.82
CA HIS A 60 -7.45 1.63 -2.18
C HIS A 60 -7.90 0.19 -2.17
N THR A 61 -8.92 -0.11 -2.93
CA THR A 61 -9.31 -1.48 -3.22
C THR A 61 -10.25 -1.49 -4.41
N SER A 62 -10.32 -2.63 -5.08
CA SER A 62 -11.33 -2.89 -6.11
C SER A 62 -11.89 -4.28 -5.85
N PRO A 63 -13.04 -4.65 -6.47
CA PRO A 63 -13.61 -5.99 -6.27
C PRO A 63 -12.66 -7.12 -6.68
N THR A 64 -11.71 -6.87 -7.58
CA THR A 64 -10.76 -7.89 -8.05
C THR A 64 -9.44 -7.90 -7.29
N ASP A 65 -9.15 -6.88 -6.48
CA ASP A 65 -7.94 -6.84 -5.66
C ASP A 65 -8.01 -7.84 -4.52
N ASN A 66 -6.91 -8.51 -4.24
CA ASN A 66 -6.81 -9.44 -3.11
C ASN A 66 -6.56 -8.74 -1.77
N TYR A 67 -6.30 -7.44 -1.80
CA TYR A 67 -5.94 -6.64 -0.64
C TYR A 67 -6.74 -5.36 -0.58
N ILE A 68 -6.95 -4.88 0.65
CA ILE A 68 -7.34 -3.51 0.91
C ILE A 68 -6.06 -2.79 1.31
N THR A 69 -5.73 -1.69 0.63
CA THR A 69 -4.53 -0.91 0.91
C THR A 69 -4.92 0.42 1.57
N TYR A 70 -4.32 0.69 2.71
CA TYR A 70 -4.44 1.98 3.40
C TYR A 70 -3.13 2.74 3.24
N GLN A 71 -3.19 3.93 2.66
CA GLN A 71 -2.04 4.72 2.28
C GLN A 71 -2.02 6.05 3.01
N HIS A 72 -0.86 6.42 3.54
CA HIS A 72 -0.62 7.70 4.20
C HIS A 72 0.69 8.30 3.71
N GLY A 73 0.75 9.61 3.61
CA GLY A 73 1.96 10.31 3.22
C GLY A 73 1.68 11.38 2.17
N ASP A 74 2.76 11.95 1.65
CA ASP A 74 2.67 13.01 0.67
C ASP A 74 2.57 12.41 -0.72
N HIS A 75 1.48 12.68 -1.39
CA HIS A 75 1.24 12.20 -2.75
C HIS A 75 0.39 13.22 -3.50
N ASP A 76 0.60 13.26 -4.82
CA ASP A 76 -0.23 14.05 -5.70
C ASP A 76 -1.25 13.12 -6.37
N PRO A 77 -2.55 13.22 -6.01
CA PRO A 77 -3.55 12.32 -6.54
C PRO A 77 -3.79 12.48 -8.05
N ASP A 78 -3.42 13.62 -8.62
CA ASP A 78 -3.65 13.90 -10.02
C ASP A 78 -2.49 13.46 -10.90
N SER A 79 -1.25 13.64 -10.44
CA SER A 79 -0.07 13.38 -11.27
C SER A 79 0.67 12.11 -10.89
N GLY A 80 0.59 11.67 -9.63
CA GLY A 80 1.37 10.53 -9.12
C GLY A 80 2.87 10.79 -9.12
N LYS A 81 3.30 12.05 -9.05
CA LYS A 81 4.71 12.42 -9.09
C LYS A 81 5.24 12.69 -7.69
N TRP A 82 6.50 12.26 -7.46
CA TRP A 82 7.24 12.57 -6.24
C TRP A 82 6.55 12.08 -4.94
N ASP A 83 5.86 10.95 -5.01
CA ASP A 83 5.12 10.43 -3.88
C ASP A 83 6.06 9.84 -2.83
N VAL A 84 5.78 10.13 -1.57
CA VAL A 84 6.45 9.52 -0.42
C VAL A 84 5.36 9.01 0.51
N THR A 85 5.15 7.69 0.53
CA THR A 85 3.99 7.10 1.18
C THR A 85 4.34 5.89 2.05
N TYR A 86 3.47 5.65 3.02
CA TYR A 86 3.44 4.43 3.82
C TYR A 86 2.13 3.69 3.52
N GLU A 87 2.20 2.39 3.29
CA GLU A 87 1.05 1.58 2.94
C GLU A 87 0.95 0.34 3.82
N ILE A 88 -0.27 0.05 4.29
CA ILE A 88 -0.60 -1.23 4.90
C ILE A 88 -1.56 -1.98 3.98
N HIS A 89 -1.19 -3.21 3.64
CA HIS A 89 -1.98 -4.10 2.81
C HIS A 89 -2.62 -5.16 3.69
N VAL A 90 -3.95 -5.22 3.70
CA VAL A 90 -4.71 -6.19 4.48
C VAL A 90 -5.35 -7.19 3.52
N ALA A 91 -5.02 -8.47 3.69
CA ALA A 91 -5.58 -9.52 2.84
C ALA A 91 -7.08 -9.65 3.06
N LYS A 92 -7.82 -9.77 1.96
CA LYS A 92 -9.25 -10.04 2.01
C LYS A 92 -9.55 -11.49 2.34
N SER A 93 -8.69 -12.42 1.93
CA SER A 93 -8.85 -13.84 2.26
C SER A 93 -8.68 -14.04 3.78
N GLY A 94 -9.54 -14.84 4.38
CA GLY A 94 -9.52 -15.04 5.82
C GLY A 94 -10.08 -13.89 6.64
N SER A 95 -10.52 -12.81 6.00
CA SER A 95 -11.16 -11.68 6.67
C SER A 95 -12.64 -11.98 6.93
N SER A 96 -13.11 -11.63 8.13
CA SER A 96 -14.54 -11.78 8.46
C SER A 96 -15.44 -10.77 7.76
N THR A 97 -14.86 -9.73 7.14
CA THR A 97 -15.61 -8.65 6.50
C THR A 97 -15.58 -8.71 4.98
N CYS A 98 -14.85 -9.66 4.40
CA CYS A 98 -14.76 -9.83 2.96
C CYS A 98 -15.19 -11.22 2.54
N GLU A 99 -15.93 -11.29 1.47
CA GLU A 99 -16.44 -12.52 0.89
C GLU A 99 -16.06 -12.55 -0.59
N ARG A 100 -15.56 -13.70 -1.03
CA ARG A 100 -15.28 -13.90 -2.46
C ARG A 100 -16.56 -14.39 -3.14
N VAL A 101 -17.01 -13.64 -4.12
CA VAL A 101 -18.28 -13.90 -4.80
C VAL A 101 -18.03 -14.14 -6.26
N GLN A 102 -18.64 -15.18 -6.82
CA GLN A 102 -18.62 -15.41 -8.25
C GLN A 102 -19.57 -14.41 -8.92
N VAL A 103 -19.03 -13.59 -9.82
CA VAL A 103 -19.80 -12.57 -10.53
C VAL A 103 -20.01 -12.91 -11.99
N GLY A 104 -19.41 -14.00 -12.47
CA GLY A 104 -19.56 -14.43 -13.84
C GLY A 104 -18.61 -15.56 -14.18
N THR A 105 -18.52 -15.84 -15.45
CA THR A 105 -17.56 -16.79 -16.00
C THR A 105 -16.84 -16.14 -17.17
N ARG A 106 -15.64 -16.62 -17.46
CA ARG A 106 -14.96 -16.27 -18.70
C ARG A 106 -14.62 -17.54 -19.46
N HIS A 107 -14.68 -17.43 -20.77
CA HIS A 107 -14.31 -18.55 -21.63
C HIS A 107 -12.80 -18.63 -21.77
N VAL A 108 -12.25 -19.83 -21.59
CA VAL A 108 -10.88 -20.16 -21.95
C VAL A 108 -10.94 -21.28 -23.00
N GLU A 109 -9.82 -21.53 -23.68
CA GLU A 109 -9.78 -22.40 -24.86
C GLU A 109 -10.47 -23.76 -24.68
N ALA A 110 -10.43 -24.35 -23.49
CA ALA A 110 -10.97 -25.67 -23.22
C ALA A 110 -12.26 -25.67 -22.39
N HIS A 111 -12.59 -24.60 -21.71
CA HIS A 111 -13.71 -24.54 -20.77
C HIS A 111 -13.98 -23.10 -20.33
N ASP A 112 -15.10 -22.92 -19.64
CA ASP A 112 -15.42 -21.66 -19.01
C ASP A 112 -14.79 -21.60 -17.61
N GLU A 113 -14.19 -20.47 -17.25
CA GLU A 113 -13.66 -20.23 -15.92
C GLU A 113 -14.57 -19.28 -15.16
N PRO A 114 -14.85 -19.55 -13.87
CA PRO A 114 -15.58 -18.60 -13.05
C PRO A 114 -14.74 -17.36 -12.78
N VAL A 115 -15.40 -16.21 -12.73
CA VAL A 115 -14.76 -14.93 -12.36
C VAL A 115 -15.25 -14.55 -10.99
N TYR A 116 -14.30 -14.26 -10.08
CA TYR A 116 -14.59 -13.93 -8.70
C TYR A 116 -14.17 -12.50 -8.38
N GLU A 117 -14.91 -11.87 -7.51
CA GLU A 117 -14.58 -10.57 -6.95
C GLU A 117 -14.71 -10.62 -5.44
N TRP A 118 -13.96 -9.76 -4.76
CA TRP A 118 -14.09 -9.61 -3.32
C TRP A 118 -15.18 -8.61 -2.98
N LYS A 119 -16.04 -8.99 -2.02
CA LYS A 119 -17.07 -8.11 -1.47
C LYS A 119 -16.77 -7.92 0.00
N CYS A 120 -16.55 -6.69 0.40
CA CYS A 120 -16.16 -6.34 1.76
C CYS A 120 -17.14 -5.34 2.35
N ASP A 121 -17.44 -5.50 3.64
CA ASP A 121 -18.41 -4.66 4.35
C ASP A 121 -17.83 -3.31 4.79
N ALA A 122 -16.55 -3.08 4.69
CA ALA A 122 -16.00 -1.83 5.18
C ALA A 122 -14.88 -1.31 4.30
#